data_55b7e2d02aa9359e51d15004924e3812
#
_entry.id   55b7e2d02aa9359e51d15004924e3812
#
_cell.length_a   1.000
_cell.length_b   1.000
_cell.length_c   1.000
_cell.angle_alpha   90.00
_cell.angle_beta   90.00
_cell.angle_gamma   90.00
#
_symmetry.space_group_name_H-M   'P 1'
#
loop_
_entity.id
_entity.type
_entity.pdbx_description
1 polymer ?
#
loop_
_entity_poly.entity_id
_entity_poly.type
_entity_poly.pdbx_seq_one_letter_code
_entity_poly.pdbx_strand_id
1 'polypeptide(L)'
;MEFKQVISRRRSTRKFLPSPIEREKLQRIIDAALVAPTSRNTRSTRFFVVEDKHTLAKMSQMRDYGSAFMKDAATAIVVAGDKTATDLWVDNCAIAATTIQLAVVDEGLASCWVHVNDRPCLKDEPEGARADDFLRSLLGIPAHYGILCVVALGYSDYEPKPLPPYEGEERVKWL
;
A
#
# COMPACT_ATOMS: atom_id res chain seq x y z
N MET A 1 -5.26 -16.22 11.32
CA MET A 1 -4.59 -17.25 10.48
C MET A 1 -3.20 -17.53 11.05
N GLU A 2 -2.62 -18.73 10.83
CA GLU A 2 -1.22 -18.98 11.21
C GLU A 2 -0.26 -18.07 10.41
N PHE A 3 0.75 -17.49 11.07
CA PHE A 3 1.67 -16.51 10.44
C PHE A 3 2.33 -17.02 9.15
N LYS A 4 2.75 -18.29 9.12
CA LYS A 4 3.30 -18.91 7.90
C LYS A 4 2.30 -18.92 6.74
N GLN A 5 1.01 -19.11 7.03
CA GLN A 5 -0.05 -19.08 6.02
C GLN A 5 -0.26 -17.66 5.50
N VAL A 6 -0.24 -16.66 6.37
CA VAL A 6 -0.36 -15.25 5.97
C VAL A 6 0.74 -14.88 4.98
N ILE A 7 2.00 -15.16 5.32
CA ILE A 7 3.15 -14.87 4.45
C ILE A 7 3.02 -15.61 3.11
N SER A 8 2.69 -16.90 3.14
CA SER A 8 2.62 -17.72 1.92
C SER A 8 1.45 -17.34 1.01
N ARG A 9 0.35 -16.80 1.54
CA ARG A 9 -0.82 -16.39 0.79
C ARG A 9 -0.75 -14.97 0.24
N ARG A 10 0.04 -14.09 0.85
CA ARG A 10 0.14 -12.69 0.40
C ARG A 10 0.58 -12.63 -1.07
N ARG A 11 -0.23 -11.98 -1.89
CA ARG A 11 0.04 -11.69 -3.31
C ARG A 11 -0.39 -10.27 -3.66
N SER A 12 0.16 -9.74 -4.73
CA SER A 12 -0.30 -8.47 -5.31
C SER A 12 -1.51 -8.74 -6.22
N THR A 13 -2.70 -8.63 -5.64
CA THR A 13 -3.97 -8.86 -6.32
C THR A 13 -4.55 -7.53 -6.82
N ARG A 14 -4.93 -7.50 -8.10
CA ARG A 14 -5.41 -6.30 -8.80
C ARG A 14 -6.85 -6.47 -9.34
N LYS A 15 -7.53 -7.52 -8.92
CA LYS A 15 -8.94 -7.78 -9.23
C LYS A 15 -9.70 -7.79 -7.92
N PHE A 16 -10.69 -6.93 -7.79
CA PHE A 16 -11.49 -6.80 -6.59
C PHE A 16 -12.96 -7.01 -6.92
N LEU A 17 -13.69 -7.58 -5.95
CA LEU A 17 -15.14 -7.69 -5.99
C LEU A 17 -15.75 -6.35 -5.52
N PRO A 18 -16.96 -6.00 -5.99
CA PRO A 18 -17.61 -4.73 -5.64
C PRO A 18 -18.19 -4.70 -4.22
N SER A 19 -17.74 -5.60 -3.35
CA SER A 19 -18.22 -5.72 -1.97
C SER A 19 -17.49 -4.72 -1.05
N PRO A 20 -18.20 -3.99 -0.19
CA PRO A 20 -17.57 -3.17 0.82
C PRO A 20 -16.84 -4.03 1.85
N ILE A 21 -15.87 -3.44 2.52
CA ILE A 21 -15.16 -4.09 3.64
C ILE A 21 -15.85 -3.67 4.94
N GLU A 22 -16.04 -4.61 5.85
CA GLU A 22 -16.61 -4.35 7.18
C GLU A 22 -15.69 -3.41 7.97
N ARG A 23 -16.28 -2.45 8.66
CA ARG A 23 -15.55 -1.43 9.43
C ARG A 23 -14.58 -2.02 10.44
N GLU A 24 -14.99 -3.11 11.10
CA GLU A 24 -14.19 -3.81 12.09
C GLU A 24 -12.92 -4.44 11.49
N LYS A 25 -13.00 -4.97 10.26
CA LYS A 25 -11.82 -5.48 9.54
C LYS A 25 -10.85 -4.36 9.20
N LEU A 26 -11.37 -3.25 8.66
CA LEU A 26 -10.54 -2.08 8.37
C LEU A 26 -9.86 -1.55 9.64
N GLN A 27 -10.58 -1.50 10.77
CA GLN A 27 -10.02 -1.05 12.03
C GLN A 27 -8.86 -1.96 12.47
N ARG A 28 -9.03 -3.30 12.44
CA ARG A 28 -7.96 -4.24 12.80
C ARG A 28 -6.73 -4.11 11.89
N ILE A 29 -6.94 -3.85 10.60
CA ILE A 29 -5.84 -3.59 9.66
C ILE A 29 -5.09 -2.31 10.02
N ILE A 30 -5.80 -1.24 10.35
CA ILE A 30 -5.19 0.03 10.78
C ILE A 30 -4.49 -0.12 12.13
N ASP A 31 -5.08 -0.84 13.08
CA ASP A 31 -4.46 -1.10 14.39
C ASP A 31 -3.14 -1.85 14.22
N ALA A 32 -3.09 -2.86 13.34
CA ALA A 32 -1.85 -3.55 13.00
C ALA A 32 -0.79 -2.59 12.39
N ALA A 33 -1.20 -1.67 11.53
CA ALA A 33 -0.31 -0.68 10.94
C ALA A 33 0.24 0.31 11.98
N LEU A 34 -0.58 0.70 12.95
CA LEU A 34 -0.21 1.66 14.01
C LEU A 34 0.83 1.10 15.00
N VAL A 35 0.90 -0.23 15.17
CA VAL A 35 1.90 -0.89 16.02
C VAL A 35 3.16 -1.30 15.25
N ALA A 36 3.23 -1.07 13.95
CA ALA A 36 4.41 -1.32 13.16
C ALA A 36 5.62 -0.55 13.72
N PRO A 37 6.81 -1.18 13.84
CA PRO A 37 7.98 -0.51 14.39
C PRO A 37 8.42 0.67 13.52
N THR A 38 8.92 1.71 14.18
CA THR A 38 9.50 2.88 13.52
C THR A 38 10.87 3.19 14.10
N SER A 39 11.75 3.76 13.29
CA SER A 39 13.07 4.16 13.74
C SER A 39 12.96 5.06 14.98
N ARG A 40 13.74 4.77 16.04
CA ARG A 40 13.74 5.49 17.32
C ARG A 40 12.34 5.70 17.93
N ASN A 41 11.38 4.83 17.57
CA ASN A 41 9.97 4.95 17.99
C ASN A 41 9.34 6.32 17.67
N THR A 42 9.72 6.91 16.52
CA THR A 42 9.25 8.24 16.10
C THR A 42 7.78 8.29 15.78
N ARG A 43 7.14 7.13 15.52
CA ARG A 43 5.73 7.03 15.09
C ARG A 43 5.38 8.02 13.98
N SER A 44 6.30 8.16 13.03
CA SER A 44 6.25 9.16 11.95
C SER A 44 5.27 8.81 10.85
N THR A 45 4.74 7.57 10.81
CA THR A 45 3.79 7.12 9.80
C THR A 45 2.40 7.75 9.97
N ARG A 46 1.74 8.02 8.84
CA ARG A 46 0.37 8.52 8.76
C ARG A 46 -0.39 7.74 7.71
N PHE A 47 -1.67 7.47 7.98
CA PHE A 47 -2.54 6.69 7.12
C PHE A 47 -3.76 7.52 6.75
N PHE A 48 -4.05 7.61 5.44
CA PHE A 48 -5.27 8.24 4.93
C PHE A 48 -6.10 7.14 4.28
N VAL A 49 -7.24 6.83 4.87
CA VAL A 49 -8.14 5.77 4.42
C VAL A 49 -9.20 6.37 3.52
N VAL A 50 -9.30 5.86 2.30
CA VAL A 50 -10.22 6.33 1.27
C VAL A 50 -11.17 5.20 0.90
N GLU A 51 -12.47 5.39 1.15
CA GLU A 51 -13.56 4.46 0.82
C GLU A 51 -14.50 5.01 -0.26
N ASP A 52 -14.44 6.33 -0.49
CA ASP A 52 -15.27 6.99 -1.50
C ASP A 52 -14.90 6.57 -2.92
N LYS A 53 -15.86 5.98 -3.63
CA LYS A 53 -15.67 5.44 -4.98
C LYS A 53 -15.22 6.47 -6.01
N HIS A 54 -15.73 7.71 -5.89
CA HIS A 54 -15.33 8.78 -6.79
C HIS A 54 -13.87 9.18 -6.57
N THR A 55 -13.44 9.27 -5.33
CA THR A 55 -12.05 9.55 -4.96
C THR A 55 -11.13 8.41 -5.40
N LEU A 56 -11.52 7.13 -5.19
CA LEU A 56 -10.77 5.97 -5.67
C LEU A 56 -10.59 5.98 -7.20
N ALA A 57 -11.66 6.35 -7.93
CA ALA A 57 -11.59 6.50 -9.39
C ALA A 57 -10.63 7.60 -9.81
N LYS A 58 -10.58 8.74 -9.10
CA LYS A 58 -9.57 9.80 -9.34
C LYS A 58 -8.17 9.31 -9.01
N MET A 59 -7.97 8.63 -7.86
CA MET A 59 -6.68 8.07 -7.47
C MET A 59 -6.13 7.07 -8.50
N SER A 60 -7.01 6.32 -9.19
CA SER A 60 -6.59 5.38 -10.23
C SER A 60 -5.93 6.05 -11.43
N GLN A 61 -6.14 7.37 -11.60
CA GLN A 61 -5.59 8.19 -12.68
C GLN A 61 -4.25 8.85 -12.32
N MET A 62 -3.74 8.68 -11.10
CA MET A 62 -2.50 9.32 -10.66
C MET A 62 -1.28 8.94 -11.50
N ARG A 63 -1.36 7.81 -12.19
CA ARG A 63 -0.34 7.34 -13.13
C ARG A 63 -1.01 6.67 -14.32
N ASP A 64 -0.43 6.82 -15.51
CA ASP A 64 -0.88 6.14 -16.73
C ASP A 64 -0.58 4.64 -16.74
N TYR A 65 0.17 4.15 -15.73
CA TYR A 65 0.55 2.74 -15.57
C TYR A 65 0.49 2.30 -14.09
N GLY A 66 0.05 1.07 -13.87
CA GLY A 66 0.14 0.41 -12.56
C GLY A 66 -0.81 0.88 -11.47
N SER A 67 -1.73 1.84 -11.74
CA SER A 67 -2.72 2.35 -10.79
C SER A 67 -4.18 2.15 -11.21
N ALA A 68 -4.45 1.88 -12.48
CA ALA A 68 -5.81 1.84 -13.05
C ALA A 68 -6.79 0.91 -12.31
N PHE A 69 -6.32 -0.19 -11.72
CA PHE A 69 -7.15 -1.14 -10.99
C PHE A 69 -7.69 -0.59 -9.65
N MET A 70 -7.16 0.53 -9.15
CA MET A 70 -7.59 1.11 -7.87
C MET A 70 -9.05 1.58 -7.89
N LYS A 71 -9.59 1.92 -9.06
CA LYS A 71 -11.02 2.27 -9.22
C LYS A 71 -11.97 1.17 -8.77
N ASP A 72 -11.51 -0.09 -8.83
CA ASP A 72 -12.30 -1.28 -8.50
C ASP A 72 -12.06 -1.75 -7.05
N ALA A 73 -11.09 -1.16 -6.34
CA ALA A 73 -10.82 -1.47 -4.94
C ALA A 73 -12.00 -1.06 -4.04
N ALA A 74 -12.19 -1.76 -2.94
CA ALA A 74 -13.18 -1.37 -1.92
C ALA A 74 -12.66 -0.19 -1.09
N THR A 75 -11.36 -0.18 -0.80
CA THR A 75 -10.68 0.84 0.02
C THR A 75 -9.26 1.03 -0.47
N ALA A 76 -8.71 2.21 -0.26
CA ALA A 76 -7.28 2.49 -0.43
C ALA A 76 -6.72 3.10 0.86
N ILE A 77 -5.55 2.64 1.28
CA ILE A 77 -4.82 3.21 2.42
C ILE A 77 -3.57 3.88 1.86
N VAL A 78 -3.53 5.21 1.90
CA VAL A 78 -2.33 5.99 1.57
C VAL A 78 -1.39 5.94 2.77
N VAL A 79 -0.17 5.49 2.54
CA VAL A 79 0.88 5.38 3.56
C VAL A 79 1.87 6.52 3.36
N ALA A 80 1.89 7.42 4.33
CA ALA A 80 2.74 8.61 4.32
C ALA A 80 3.60 8.69 5.58
N GLY A 81 4.69 9.41 5.51
CA GLY A 81 5.63 9.62 6.61
C GLY A 81 5.95 11.08 6.82
N ASP A 82 6.06 11.48 8.08
CA ASP A 82 6.48 12.81 8.48
C ASP A 82 8.00 12.97 8.23
N LYS A 83 8.34 13.75 7.21
CA LYS A 83 9.72 14.04 6.82
C LYS A 83 10.46 14.92 7.83
N THR A 84 9.72 15.62 8.70
CA THR A 84 10.31 16.46 9.74
C THR A 84 10.67 15.68 10.99
N ALA A 85 10.02 14.54 11.20
CA ALA A 85 10.25 13.67 12.37
C ALA A 85 11.47 12.76 12.20
N THR A 86 11.77 12.32 10.97
CA THR A 86 12.90 11.42 10.68
C THR A 86 13.22 11.38 9.18
N ASP A 87 14.50 11.22 8.87
CA ASP A 87 15.04 10.92 7.55
C ASP A 87 14.69 9.49 7.07
N LEU A 88 14.41 8.57 8.01
CA LEU A 88 14.03 7.16 7.75
C LEU A 88 12.50 7.00 7.55
N TRP A 89 11.81 8.05 7.12
CA TRP A 89 10.36 7.99 6.91
C TRP A 89 9.94 6.97 5.84
N VAL A 90 10.77 6.78 4.81
CA VAL A 90 10.52 5.78 3.74
C VAL A 90 10.53 4.37 4.30
N ASP A 91 11.54 4.04 5.12
CA ASP A 91 11.68 2.72 5.74
C ASP A 91 10.51 2.45 6.71
N ASN A 92 10.18 3.42 7.56
CA ASN A 92 9.05 3.32 8.48
C ASN A 92 7.73 3.08 7.72
N CYS A 93 7.51 3.81 6.62
CA CYS A 93 6.33 3.61 5.77
C CYS A 93 6.32 2.24 5.08
N ALA A 94 7.49 1.73 4.64
CA ALA A 94 7.59 0.43 4.00
C ALA A 94 7.26 -0.71 4.98
N ILE A 95 7.73 -0.62 6.22
CA ILE A 95 7.41 -1.57 7.29
C ILE A 95 5.89 -1.55 7.56
N ALA A 96 5.31 -0.36 7.74
CA ALA A 96 3.88 -0.22 8.00
C ALA A 96 3.02 -0.74 6.82
N ALA A 97 3.40 -0.43 5.58
CA ALA A 97 2.68 -0.91 4.39
C ALA A 97 2.77 -2.45 4.25
N THR A 98 3.90 -3.05 4.59
CA THR A 98 4.04 -4.52 4.64
C THR A 98 3.14 -5.10 5.72
N THR A 99 3.10 -4.49 6.91
CA THR A 99 2.21 -4.91 8.00
C THR A 99 0.74 -4.84 7.58
N ILE A 100 0.32 -3.75 6.91
CA ILE A 100 -1.01 -3.63 6.31
C ILE A 100 -1.31 -4.82 5.38
N GLN A 101 -0.41 -5.15 4.46
CA GLN A 101 -0.62 -6.23 3.50
C GLN A 101 -0.75 -7.61 4.18
N LEU A 102 -0.03 -7.85 5.26
CA LEU A 102 -0.15 -9.09 6.04
C LEU A 102 -1.48 -9.13 6.80
N ALA A 103 -1.86 -8.04 7.45
CA ALA A 103 -3.15 -7.93 8.16
C ALA A 103 -4.35 -8.09 7.20
N VAL A 104 -4.25 -7.53 5.99
CA VAL A 104 -5.27 -7.72 4.93
C VAL A 104 -5.49 -9.19 4.62
N VAL A 105 -4.40 -9.97 4.50
CA VAL A 105 -4.51 -11.43 4.26
C VAL A 105 -5.12 -12.16 5.45
N ASP A 106 -4.76 -11.77 6.67
CA ASP A 106 -5.32 -12.39 7.89
C ASP A 106 -6.83 -12.14 8.03
N GLU A 107 -7.31 -10.99 7.54
CA GLU A 107 -8.73 -10.63 7.47
C GLU A 107 -9.47 -11.28 6.27
N GLY A 108 -8.81 -12.13 5.49
CA GLY A 108 -9.40 -12.80 4.33
C GLY A 108 -9.62 -11.87 3.13
N LEU A 109 -8.86 -10.80 3.04
CA LEU A 109 -8.91 -9.81 1.96
C LEU A 109 -7.68 -9.93 1.04
N ALA A 110 -7.74 -9.23 -0.07
CA ALA A 110 -6.66 -9.12 -1.03
C ALA A 110 -6.17 -7.67 -1.12
N SER A 111 -4.89 -7.48 -1.48
CA SER A 111 -4.32 -6.15 -1.67
C SER A 111 -3.28 -6.07 -2.77
N CYS A 112 -3.02 -4.84 -3.20
CA CYS A 112 -1.88 -4.52 -4.04
C CYS A 112 -1.24 -3.20 -3.61
N TRP A 113 0.09 -3.22 -3.50
CA TRP A 113 0.90 -2.02 -3.32
C TRP A 113 1.01 -1.24 -4.63
N VAL A 114 0.71 0.05 -4.60
CA VAL A 114 0.95 1.00 -5.67
C VAL A 114 2.00 2.00 -5.19
N HIS A 115 3.20 1.91 -5.74
CA HIS A 115 4.29 2.80 -5.33
C HIS A 115 4.06 4.22 -5.85
N VAL A 116 4.29 5.23 -5.01
CA VAL A 116 4.02 6.64 -5.29
C VAL A 116 5.28 7.49 -5.21
N ASN A 117 6.08 7.29 -4.16
CA ASN A 117 7.28 8.08 -3.91
C ASN A 117 8.19 8.08 -5.14
N ASP A 118 8.57 9.28 -5.56
CA ASP A 118 9.47 9.49 -6.70
C ASP A 118 8.99 8.80 -8.00
N ARG A 119 7.68 8.82 -8.28
CA ARG A 119 7.11 8.29 -9.53
C ARG A 119 6.47 9.38 -10.37
N PRO A 120 6.75 9.43 -11.68
CA PRO A 120 6.05 10.32 -12.60
C PRO A 120 4.60 9.86 -12.82
N CYS A 121 3.72 10.80 -13.16
CA CYS A 121 2.36 10.49 -13.59
C CYS A 121 2.33 9.78 -14.95
N LEU A 122 3.20 10.20 -15.87
CA LEU A 122 3.33 9.62 -17.21
C LEU A 122 4.65 8.84 -17.32
N LYS A 123 4.56 7.60 -17.81
CA LYS A 123 5.72 6.71 -17.93
C LYS A 123 6.82 7.30 -18.83
N ASP A 124 6.39 7.94 -19.91
CA ASP A 124 7.29 8.48 -20.92
C ASP A 124 7.77 9.91 -20.59
N GLU A 125 7.35 10.48 -19.45
CA GLU A 125 7.77 11.77 -18.93
C GLU A 125 8.40 11.63 -17.53
N PRO A 126 9.60 11.06 -17.40
CA PRO A 126 10.19 10.76 -16.09
C PRO A 126 10.43 11.99 -15.21
N GLU A 127 10.64 13.16 -15.82
CA GLU A 127 10.83 14.47 -15.14
C GLU A 127 9.52 15.29 -15.09
N GLY A 128 8.40 14.72 -15.52
CA GLY A 128 7.10 15.39 -15.55
C GLY A 128 6.41 15.43 -14.18
N ALA A 129 5.09 15.66 -14.20
CA ALA A 129 4.26 15.73 -13.00
C ALA A 129 4.42 14.49 -12.12
N ARG A 130 4.40 14.69 -10.79
CA ARG A 130 4.67 13.63 -9.80
C ARG A 130 3.38 13.05 -9.23
N ALA A 131 3.37 11.73 -9.05
CA ALA A 131 2.21 11.02 -8.50
C ALA A 131 1.91 11.40 -7.04
N ASP A 132 2.93 11.72 -6.23
CA ASP A 132 2.74 12.19 -4.86
C ASP A 132 2.13 13.59 -4.80
N ASP A 133 2.49 14.50 -5.72
CA ASP A 133 1.86 15.83 -5.83
C ASP A 133 0.40 15.72 -6.27
N PHE A 134 0.10 14.81 -7.20
CA PHE A 134 -1.27 14.52 -7.61
C PHE A 134 -2.13 14.07 -6.41
N LEU A 135 -1.66 13.07 -5.65
CA LEU A 135 -2.38 12.56 -4.48
C LEU A 135 -2.48 13.61 -3.37
N ARG A 136 -1.41 14.36 -3.15
CA ARG A 136 -1.38 15.45 -2.18
C ARG A 136 -2.48 16.48 -2.45
N SER A 137 -2.59 16.92 -3.69
CA SER A 137 -3.60 17.89 -4.12
C SER A 137 -5.01 17.30 -4.03
N LEU A 138 -5.19 16.04 -4.44
CA LEU A 138 -6.49 15.37 -4.43
C LEU A 138 -7.05 15.17 -3.01
N LEU A 139 -6.16 14.81 -2.05
CA LEU A 139 -6.55 14.38 -0.71
C LEU A 139 -6.28 15.46 0.37
N GLY A 140 -5.70 16.59 0.01
CA GLY A 140 -5.36 17.65 0.97
C GLY A 140 -4.24 17.25 1.94
N ILE A 141 -3.29 16.39 1.53
CA ILE A 141 -2.22 15.91 2.39
C ILE A 141 -1.17 17.02 2.57
N PRO A 142 -0.82 17.41 3.81
CA PRO A 142 0.17 18.45 4.06
C PRO A 142 1.55 18.16 3.45
N ALA A 143 2.25 19.21 3.00
CA ALA A 143 3.50 19.10 2.25
C ALA A 143 4.67 18.45 3.03
N HIS A 144 4.64 18.50 4.37
CA HIS A 144 5.67 17.87 5.20
C HIS A 144 5.56 16.34 5.27
N TYR A 145 4.43 15.74 4.86
CA TYR A 145 4.32 14.30 4.72
C TYR A 145 4.82 13.85 3.34
N GLY A 146 5.77 12.92 3.30
CA GLY A 146 6.12 12.18 2.09
C GLY A 146 5.14 11.03 1.88
N ILE A 147 4.64 10.83 0.66
CA ILE A 147 3.72 9.72 0.34
C ILE A 147 4.55 8.59 -0.26
N LEU A 148 4.67 7.46 0.45
CA LEU A 148 5.42 6.32 -0.05
C LEU A 148 4.63 5.52 -1.08
N CYS A 149 3.43 5.11 -0.70
CA CYS A 149 2.61 4.22 -1.52
C CYS A 149 1.13 4.32 -1.15
N VAL A 150 0.32 3.68 -1.98
CA VAL A 150 -1.08 3.37 -1.68
C VAL A 150 -1.22 1.85 -1.62
N VAL A 151 -1.86 1.32 -0.59
CA VAL A 151 -2.30 -0.08 -0.53
C VAL A 151 -3.78 -0.11 -0.91
N ALA A 152 -4.09 -0.59 -2.11
CA ALA A 152 -5.45 -0.84 -2.55
C ALA A 152 -5.90 -2.20 -2.03
N LEU A 153 -7.09 -2.31 -1.45
CA LEU A 153 -7.60 -3.54 -0.85
C LEU A 153 -9.10 -3.77 -1.09
N GLY A 154 -9.50 -5.02 -0.99
CA GLY A 154 -10.88 -5.47 -1.21
C GLY A 154 -11.01 -6.98 -1.17
N TYR A 155 -12.23 -7.47 -1.27
CA TYR A 155 -12.48 -8.88 -1.52
C TYR A 155 -12.05 -9.27 -2.93
N SER A 156 -11.63 -10.52 -3.13
CA SER A 156 -11.24 -11.04 -4.43
C SER A 156 -11.52 -12.53 -4.53
N ASP A 157 -11.97 -12.96 -5.68
CA ASP A 157 -12.09 -14.36 -6.08
C ASP A 157 -10.89 -14.83 -6.92
N TYR A 158 -9.91 -13.96 -7.11
CA TYR A 158 -8.70 -14.28 -7.86
C TYR A 158 -7.76 -15.18 -7.04
N GLU A 159 -7.56 -16.40 -7.54
CA GLU A 159 -6.58 -17.33 -6.99
C GLU A 159 -5.23 -17.16 -7.71
N PRO A 160 -4.23 -16.59 -7.06
CA PRO A 160 -2.92 -16.43 -7.66
C PRO A 160 -2.21 -17.79 -7.79
N LYS A 161 -1.48 -17.96 -8.88
CA LYS A 161 -0.63 -19.15 -9.06
C LYS A 161 0.38 -19.27 -7.91
N PRO A 162 0.76 -20.49 -7.50
CA PRO A 162 1.85 -20.70 -6.57
C PRO A 162 3.12 -19.96 -7.02
N LEU A 163 3.89 -19.45 -6.07
CA LEU A 163 5.20 -18.90 -6.39
C LEU A 163 6.10 -20.03 -6.89
N PRO A 164 6.83 -19.83 -8.00
CA PRO A 164 7.83 -20.80 -8.42
C PRO A 164 8.93 -20.91 -7.35
N PRO A 165 9.61 -22.06 -7.27
CA PRO A 165 10.83 -22.16 -6.48
C PRO A 165 11.81 -21.05 -6.86
N TYR A 166 12.57 -20.56 -5.90
CA TYR A 166 13.65 -19.62 -6.20
C TYR A 166 14.76 -20.34 -6.95
N GLU A 167 14.95 -19.97 -8.21
CA GLU A 167 16.05 -20.44 -9.06
C GLU A 167 16.98 -19.23 -9.31
N GLY A 168 18.26 -19.38 -9.02
CA GLY A 168 19.23 -18.31 -9.25
C GLY A 168 20.35 -18.28 -8.20
N GLU A 169 21.02 -17.16 -8.09
CA GLU A 169 22.09 -16.96 -7.13
C GLU A 169 21.60 -17.08 -5.68
N GLU A 170 22.45 -17.62 -4.83
CA GLU A 170 22.15 -17.76 -3.41
C GLU A 170 21.98 -16.39 -2.75
N ARG A 171 20.78 -16.13 -2.20
CA ARG A 171 20.46 -14.87 -1.53
C ARG A 171 20.89 -14.84 -0.07
N VAL A 172 21.24 -15.98 0.48
CA VAL A 172 21.63 -16.12 1.88
C VAL A 172 23.02 -16.72 1.94
N LYS A 173 23.91 -16.02 2.59
CA LYS A 173 25.26 -16.51 2.87
C LYS A 173 25.42 -16.68 4.37
N TRP A 174 25.69 -17.91 4.79
CA TRP A 174 26.03 -18.23 6.16
C TRP A 174 27.54 -17.99 6.37
N LEU A 175 27.91 -17.09 7.30
CA LEU A 175 29.29 -16.71 7.61
C LEU A 175 29.72 -17.26 8.95
#